data_39577002e4f6984e5d7a46d7ddbb5315
#
_entry.id   39577002e4f6984e5d7a46d7ddbb5315
#
_cell.length_a   1.000
_cell.length_b   1.000
_cell.length_c   1.000
_cell.angle_alpha   90.00
_cell.angle_beta   90.00
_cell.angle_gamma   90.00
#
_symmetry.space_group_name_H-M   'P 1'
#
loop_
_entity.id
_entity.type
_entity.pdbx_description
1 polymer ?
#
loop_
_entity_poly.entity_id
_entity_poly.type
_entity_poly.pdbx_seq_one_letter_code
_entity_poly.pdbx_strand_id
1 'polypeptide(L)'
;MTTSQLRYSKPLFLHAILSAALVLGLAACGNKDDKKAATQVAAKVGSEEISVHQINQVLSRSSSAGASPAAVQAMSREVLEKLIDQQLAVEQATDDKLHRSPEVVAQIEAARRDILARAYMQKVAANVSKPNAQEVKKYYAEHPALFSERRIFNVQEIVTPTAPGLADQLRAMVAAGKPIVEVANWLKSKGVKFDGGSATRAAEQIPLERLAQIHALKDGQSILLESPQTITVVRVASSQSSPVAEAAALPRIEQFLTNQRASEAVTTNIKQLRAAAKITYMGEFVKTGGTATAPPAVVPEPVPSFAAPDNASAIEKGVAGLK
;
A
#
# COMPACT_ATOMS: atom_id res chain seq x y z
N MET A 1 -44.53 -72.09 6.00
CA MET A 1 -45.33 -72.32 7.19
C MET A 1 -45.49 -71.02 7.95
N THR A 2 -46.64 -70.55 7.85
CA THR A 2 -47.60 -69.90 8.72
C THR A 2 -47.28 -68.48 9.18
N THR A 3 -47.93 -67.60 8.50
CA THR A 3 -48.29 -66.23 8.77
C THR A 3 -48.98 -66.04 10.12
N SER A 4 -48.73 -64.93 10.78
CA SER A 4 -49.67 -64.31 11.73
C SER A 4 -49.63 -62.82 11.62
N GLN A 5 -50.69 -62.27 11.06
CA GLN A 5 -51.05 -60.83 11.03
C GLN A 5 -51.60 -60.41 12.40
N LEU A 6 -51.08 -59.41 13.01
CA LEU A 6 -51.75 -58.75 14.11
C LEU A 6 -52.04 -57.28 13.74
N ARG A 7 -53.33 -57.06 13.48
CA ARG A 7 -53.95 -55.71 13.36
C ARG A 7 -53.95 -55.03 14.73
N TYR A 8 -53.41 -53.86 14.79
CA TYR A 8 -53.59 -52.97 15.94
C TYR A 8 -54.41 -51.75 15.55
N SER A 9 -55.59 -51.66 16.14
CA SER A 9 -56.57 -50.58 16.00
C SER A 9 -56.10 -49.30 16.72
N LYS A 10 -56.25 -48.18 16.05
CA LYS A 10 -55.96 -46.85 16.54
C LYS A 10 -57.02 -46.40 17.61
N PRO A 11 -56.64 -45.82 18.71
CA PRO A 11 -57.56 -45.02 19.53
C PRO A 11 -57.54 -43.56 19.11
N LEU A 12 -58.69 -43.08 18.72
CA LEU A 12 -59.01 -41.75 18.16
C LEU A 12 -59.22 -40.69 19.27
N PHE A 13 -58.61 -40.79 20.44
CA PHE A 13 -58.92 -39.92 21.60
C PHE A 13 -57.76 -39.10 22.14
N LEU A 14 -56.63 -39.04 21.41
CA LEU A 14 -55.45 -38.32 21.94
C LEU A 14 -55.16 -36.94 21.28
N HIS A 15 -56.04 -36.46 20.39
CA HIS A 15 -55.79 -35.20 19.66
C HIS A 15 -56.61 -34.00 20.19
N ALA A 16 -57.45 -34.19 21.20
CA ALA A 16 -58.29 -33.09 21.74
C ALA A 16 -57.68 -32.32 22.89
N ILE A 17 -56.57 -32.75 23.50
CA ILE A 17 -55.95 -32.08 24.66
C ILE A 17 -54.72 -31.24 24.31
N LEU A 18 -54.17 -31.40 23.10
CA LEU A 18 -52.96 -30.66 22.69
C LEU A 18 -53.24 -29.30 22.02
N SER A 19 -54.53 -29.04 21.70
CA SER A 19 -54.94 -27.77 21.04
C SER A 19 -55.26 -26.62 22.01
N ALA A 20 -55.41 -26.91 23.31
CA ALA A 20 -55.74 -25.87 24.32
C ALA A 20 -54.53 -25.25 24.98
N ALA A 21 -53.33 -25.80 24.84
CA ALA A 21 -52.11 -25.28 25.46
C ALA A 21 -51.32 -24.29 24.57
N LEU A 22 -51.72 -24.09 23.30
CA LEU A 22 -50.98 -23.23 22.35
C LEU A 22 -51.52 -21.80 22.25
N VAL A 23 -52.62 -21.47 22.93
CA VAL A 23 -53.25 -20.14 22.85
C VAL A 23 -52.89 -19.24 24.06
N LEU A 24 -52.27 -19.77 25.12
CA LEU A 24 -51.89 -19.00 26.31
C LEU A 24 -50.41 -18.52 26.31
N GLY A 25 -49.64 -18.80 25.26
CA GLY A 25 -48.20 -18.40 25.15
C GLY A 25 -47.93 -17.05 24.48
N LEU A 26 -48.96 -16.31 23.99
CA LEU A 26 -48.78 -15.08 23.21
C LEU A 26 -49.07 -13.79 24.00
N ALA A 27 -49.27 -13.85 25.32
CA ALA A 27 -49.57 -12.67 26.14
C ALA A 27 -48.46 -12.28 27.12
N ALA A 28 -47.21 -12.78 26.95
CA ALA A 28 -46.10 -12.46 27.86
C ALA A 28 -44.87 -11.83 27.11
N CYS A 29 -45.11 -10.97 26.11
CA CYS A 29 -44.12 -10.05 25.58
C CYS A 29 -44.61 -8.61 25.70
N GLY A 30 -44.74 -8.18 26.92
CA GLY A 30 -45.06 -6.80 27.27
C GLY A 30 -44.24 -6.41 28.49
N ASN A 31 -42.93 -6.30 28.35
CA ASN A 31 -42.18 -5.47 29.30
C ASN A 31 -41.35 -4.47 28.51
N LYS A 32 -41.81 -3.25 28.55
CA LYS A 32 -41.16 -2.04 28.06
C LYS A 32 -39.92 -1.80 28.90
N ASP A 33 -38.78 -2.15 28.37
CA ASP A 33 -37.58 -1.38 28.55
C ASP A 33 -37.28 -0.71 27.19
N ASP A 34 -37.75 0.52 27.08
CA ASP A 34 -37.40 1.45 25.98
C ASP A 34 -35.89 1.77 25.99
N LYS A 35 -35.02 0.79 25.81
CA LYS A 35 -33.79 1.01 25.13
C LYS A 35 -34.15 1.09 23.66
N LYS A 36 -34.43 2.32 23.18
CA LYS A 36 -34.42 2.63 21.75
C LYS A 36 -33.22 1.92 21.13
N ALA A 37 -33.48 0.86 20.38
CA ALA A 37 -32.49 0.31 19.46
C ALA A 37 -31.99 1.54 18.71
N ALA A 38 -30.69 1.84 18.83
CA ALA A 38 -30.09 2.98 18.14
C ALA A 38 -30.50 2.85 16.70
N THR A 39 -31.35 3.75 16.21
CA THR A 39 -31.86 3.70 14.86
C THR A 39 -30.62 3.74 13.95
N GLN A 40 -30.42 2.72 13.12
CA GLN A 40 -29.29 2.69 12.20
C GLN A 40 -29.40 3.81 11.13
N VAL A 41 -30.54 4.49 11.08
CA VAL A 41 -30.84 5.63 10.23
C VAL A 41 -30.48 6.92 10.96
N ALA A 42 -29.58 7.69 10.39
CA ALA A 42 -29.14 8.97 10.92
C ALA A 42 -29.98 10.14 10.38
N ALA A 43 -30.42 10.10 9.12
CA ALA A 43 -31.31 11.07 8.50
C ALA A 43 -32.13 10.43 7.37
N LYS A 44 -33.24 11.11 7.01
CA LYS A 44 -34.02 10.81 5.80
C LYS A 44 -34.00 12.04 4.90
N VAL A 45 -33.70 11.81 3.62
CA VAL A 45 -33.72 12.84 2.58
C VAL A 45 -34.65 12.32 1.49
N GLY A 46 -35.82 12.95 1.34
CA GLY A 46 -36.86 12.41 0.46
C GLY A 46 -37.25 10.97 0.83
N SER A 47 -37.11 10.06 -0.11
CA SER A 47 -37.31 8.60 0.07
C SER A 47 -36.08 7.85 0.59
N GLU A 48 -34.92 8.46 0.53
CA GLU A 48 -33.63 7.81 0.83
C GLU A 48 -33.22 7.98 2.30
N GLU A 49 -32.56 6.99 2.85
CA GLU A 49 -32.09 6.97 4.22
C GLU A 49 -30.55 7.03 4.28
N ILE A 50 -30.04 7.95 5.08
CA ILE A 50 -28.61 8.02 5.40
C ILE A 50 -28.39 7.26 6.71
N SER A 51 -27.56 6.23 6.66
CA SER A 51 -27.30 5.36 7.80
C SER A 51 -26.08 5.82 8.62
N VAL A 52 -26.09 5.47 9.92
CA VAL A 52 -24.92 5.62 10.79
C VAL A 52 -23.71 4.88 10.25
N HIS A 53 -23.92 3.77 9.54
CA HIS A 53 -22.83 3.02 8.90
C HIS A 53 -22.11 3.83 7.81
N GLN A 54 -22.85 4.56 6.98
CA GLN A 54 -22.24 5.45 5.96
C GLN A 54 -21.40 6.56 6.61
N ILE A 55 -21.89 7.16 7.71
CA ILE A 55 -21.11 8.15 8.46
C ILE A 55 -19.81 7.53 8.98
N ASN A 56 -19.88 6.37 9.62
CA ASN A 56 -18.71 5.66 10.15
C ASN A 56 -17.73 5.25 9.03
N GLN A 57 -18.23 4.89 7.86
CA GLN A 57 -17.37 4.57 6.70
C GLN A 57 -16.59 5.79 6.20
N VAL A 58 -17.18 6.98 6.21
CA VAL A 58 -16.47 8.23 5.87
C VAL A 58 -15.46 8.57 6.96
N LEU A 59 -15.86 8.49 8.24
CA LEU A 59 -14.99 8.78 9.39
C LEU A 59 -13.78 7.85 9.46
N SER A 60 -13.94 6.56 9.10
CA SER A 60 -12.83 5.59 9.10
C SER A 60 -11.73 5.91 8.08
N ARG A 61 -12.03 6.72 7.06
CA ARG A 61 -11.06 7.21 6.06
C ARG A 61 -10.36 8.50 6.50
N SER A 62 -10.90 9.15 7.52
CA SER A 62 -10.32 10.36 8.11
C SER A 62 -9.46 9.98 9.31
N SER A 63 -8.28 10.60 9.47
CA SER A 63 -7.42 10.35 10.64
C SER A 63 -8.05 10.90 11.90
N SER A 64 -8.97 10.14 12.51
CA SER A 64 -9.61 10.46 13.79
C SER A 64 -8.91 9.79 14.99
N ALA A 65 -7.74 9.18 14.79
CA ALA A 65 -6.97 8.52 15.84
C ALA A 65 -6.57 9.55 16.91
N GLY A 66 -7.07 9.35 18.14
CA GLY A 66 -6.81 10.24 19.28
C GLY A 66 -7.80 11.40 19.47
N ALA A 67 -8.84 11.52 18.64
CA ALA A 67 -9.88 12.54 18.85
C ALA A 67 -10.72 12.25 20.08
N SER A 68 -11.11 13.31 20.83
CA SER A 68 -12.02 13.18 21.95
C SER A 68 -13.43 12.76 21.49
N PRO A 69 -14.25 12.13 22.37
CA PRO A 69 -15.63 11.75 22.01
C PRO A 69 -16.47 12.92 21.50
N ALA A 70 -16.28 14.12 22.05
CA ALA A 70 -16.97 15.33 21.59
C ALA A 70 -16.54 15.75 20.19
N ALA A 71 -15.24 15.65 19.88
CA ALA A 71 -14.72 15.92 18.55
C ALA A 71 -15.23 14.90 17.52
N VAL A 72 -15.25 13.60 17.85
CA VAL A 72 -15.82 12.56 17.00
C VAL A 72 -17.29 12.82 16.72
N GLN A 73 -18.07 13.25 17.73
CA GLN A 73 -19.48 13.59 17.55
C GLN A 73 -19.67 14.82 16.63
N ALA A 74 -18.83 15.85 16.77
CA ALA A 74 -18.86 17.02 15.90
C ALA A 74 -18.53 16.64 14.44
N MET A 75 -17.48 15.86 14.23
CA MET A 75 -17.10 15.32 12.91
C MET A 75 -18.24 14.46 12.31
N SER A 76 -18.91 13.63 13.12
CA SER A 76 -20.04 12.81 12.67
C SER A 76 -21.19 13.65 12.14
N ARG A 77 -21.50 14.78 12.81
CA ARG A 77 -22.52 15.73 12.34
C ARG A 77 -22.11 16.41 11.04
N GLU A 78 -20.87 16.86 10.94
CA GLU A 78 -20.35 17.48 9.70
C GLU A 78 -20.41 16.50 8.52
N VAL A 79 -20.03 15.23 8.74
CA VAL A 79 -20.15 14.17 7.73
C VAL A 79 -21.59 13.93 7.35
N LEU A 80 -22.51 13.91 8.32
CA LEU A 80 -23.93 13.75 8.04
C LEU A 80 -24.46 14.87 7.14
N GLU A 81 -24.17 16.14 7.45
CA GLU A 81 -24.59 17.27 6.61
C GLU A 81 -24.04 17.15 5.17
N LYS A 82 -22.77 16.78 5.01
CA LYS A 82 -22.18 16.53 3.69
C LYS A 82 -22.88 15.40 2.93
N LEU A 83 -23.28 14.34 3.62
CA LEU A 83 -24.02 13.23 3.00
C LEU A 83 -25.42 13.65 2.60
N ILE A 84 -26.09 14.53 3.39
CA ILE A 84 -27.39 15.12 3.04
C ILE A 84 -27.25 15.97 1.76
N ASP A 85 -26.28 16.89 1.72
CA ASP A 85 -26.02 17.73 0.55
C ASP A 85 -25.72 16.89 -0.70
N GLN A 86 -24.91 15.83 -0.53
CA GLN A 86 -24.62 14.88 -1.61
C GLN A 86 -25.89 14.19 -2.09
N GLN A 87 -26.76 13.73 -1.20
CA GLN A 87 -28.01 13.06 -1.56
C GLN A 87 -28.94 14.00 -2.33
N LEU A 88 -29.11 15.22 -1.87
CA LEU A 88 -29.91 16.24 -2.59
C LEU A 88 -29.37 16.50 -4.01
N ALA A 89 -28.05 16.61 -4.15
CA ALA A 89 -27.42 16.75 -5.47
C ALA A 89 -27.65 15.54 -6.37
N VAL A 90 -27.61 14.32 -5.82
CA VAL A 90 -27.88 13.07 -6.56
C VAL A 90 -29.35 12.99 -6.99
N GLU A 91 -30.31 13.39 -6.16
CA GLU A 91 -31.72 13.48 -6.52
C GLU A 91 -31.92 14.44 -7.69
N GLN A 92 -31.39 15.66 -7.60
CA GLN A 92 -31.47 16.65 -8.67
C GLN A 92 -30.82 16.14 -9.97
N ALA A 93 -29.63 15.53 -9.88
CA ALA A 93 -28.94 14.95 -11.03
C ALA A 93 -29.75 13.80 -11.67
N THR A 94 -30.52 13.09 -10.86
CA THR A 94 -31.40 12.00 -11.33
C THR A 94 -32.61 12.57 -12.06
N ASP A 95 -33.25 13.61 -11.51
CA ASP A 95 -34.38 14.32 -12.14
C ASP A 95 -33.97 14.97 -13.46
N ASP A 96 -32.79 15.56 -13.51
CA ASP A 96 -32.18 16.13 -14.75
C ASP A 96 -31.68 15.06 -15.72
N LYS A 97 -31.79 13.77 -15.37
CA LYS A 97 -31.36 12.61 -16.17
C LYS A 97 -29.86 12.58 -16.47
N LEU A 98 -29.04 13.24 -15.66
CA LEU A 98 -27.58 13.25 -15.84
C LEU A 98 -26.98 11.85 -15.74
N HIS A 99 -27.56 10.97 -14.90
CA HIS A 99 -27.15 9.58 -14.78
C HIS A 99 -27.28 8.74 -16.07
N ARG A 100 -27.99 9.29 -17.11
CA ARG A 100 -28.16 8.67 -18.43
C ARG A 100 -27.29 9.31 -19.51
N SER A 101 -26.60 10.41 -19.21
CA SER A 101 -25.70 11.03 -20.18
C SER A 101 -24.54 10.08 -20.49
N PRO A 102 -24.10 9.99 -21.77
CA PRO A 102 -23.02 9.08 -22.16
C PRO A 102 -21.73 9.28 -21.36
N GLU A 103 -21.44 10.52 -21.02
CA GLU A 103 -20.25 10.88 -20.24
C GLU A 103 -20.30 10.33 -18.81
N VAL A 104 -21.44 10.56 -18.10
CA VAL A 104 -21.62 10.08 -16.72
C VAL A 104 -21.67 8.55 -16.68
N VAL A 105 -22.35 7.92 -17.65
CA VAL A 105 -22.38 6.46 -17.77
C VAL A 105 -20.96 5.91 -17.96
N ALA A 106 -20.16 6.52 -18.86
CA ALA A 106 -18.77 6.10 -19.08
C ALA A 106 -17.92 6.22 -17.81
N GLN A 107 -18.09 7.31 -17.04
CA GLN A 107 -17.39 7.52 -15.77
C GLN A 107 -17.80 6.49 -14.71
N ILE A 108 -19.10 6.21 -14.57
CA ILE A 108 -19.60 5.18 -13.63
C ILE A 108 -19.03 3.81 -13.99
N GLU A 109 -19.06 3.41 -15.26
CA GLU A 109 -18.53 2.13 -15.71
C GLU A 109 -17.00 2.05 -15.56
N ALA A 110 -16.27 3.15 -15.75
CA ALA A 110 -14.84 3.21 -15.47
C ALA A 110 -14.54 3.03 -13.97
N ALA A 111 -15.25 3.76 -13.12
CA ALA A 111 -15.13 3.66 -11.67
C ALA A 111 -15.48 2.25 -11.15
N ARG A 112 -16.56 1.65 -11.68
CA ARG A 112 -16.95 0.28 -11.36
C ARG A 112 -15.85 -0.73 -11.69
N ARG A 113 -15.27 -0.67 -12.89
CA ARG A 113 -14.17 -1.55 -13.30
C ARG A 113 -12.95 -1.38 -12.39
N ASP A 114 -12.60 -0.14 -12.05
CA ASP A 114 -11.47 0.17 -11.17
C ASP A 114 -11.68 -0.40 -9.76
N ILE A 115 -12.86 -0.19 -9.17
CA ILE A 115 -13.22 -0.72 -7.86
C ILE A 115 -13.14 -2.25 -7.85
N LEU A 116 -13.73 -2.93 -8.84
CA LEU A 116 -13.72 -4.40 -8.93
C LEU A 116 -12.31 -4.95 -9.12
N ALA A 117 -11.50 -4.33 -9.99
CA ALA A 117 -10.12 -4.74 -10.20
C ALA A 117 -9.29 -4.60 -8.92
N ARG A 118 -9.42 -3.46 -8.24
CA ARG A 118 -8.74 -3.21 -6.95
C ARG A 118 -9.19 -4.19 -5.87
N ALA A 119 -10.49 -4.42 -5.73
CA ALA A 119 -11.03 -5.37 -4.75
C ALA A 119 -10.51 -6.80 -5.01
N TYR A 120 -10.41 -7.21 -6.29
CA TYR A 120 -9.84 -8.50 -6.64
C TYR A 120 -8.36 -8.60 -6.27
N MET A 121 -7.55 -7.60 -6.63
CA MET A 121 -6.13 -7.57 -6.27
C MET A 121 -5.93 -7.58 -4.75
N GLN A 122 -6.74 -6.83 -3.99
CA GLN A 122 -6.71 -6.84 -2.53
C GLN A 122 -7.06 -8.23 -1.96
N LYS A 123 -8.05 -8.92 -2.54
CA LYS A 123 -8.39 -10.29 -2.15
C LYS A 123 -7.22 -11.25 -2.38
N VAL A 124 -6.52 -11.15 -3.51
CA VAL A 124 -5.33 -11.95 -3.80
C VAL A 124 -4.22 -11.65 -2.80
N ALA A 125 -3.94 -10.37 -2.54
CA ALA A 125 -2.95 -9.91 -1.59
C ALA A 125 -3.24 -10.36 -0.14
N ALA A 126 -4.51 -10.39 0.27
CA ALA A 126 -4.92 -10.79 1.61
C ALA A 126 -4.78 -12.31 1.87
N ASN A 127 -4.72 -13.12 0.82
CA ASN A 127 -4.65 -14.57 0.94
C ASN A 127 -3.21 -15.11 1.11
N VAL A 128 -2.20 -14.25 1.16
CA VAL A 128 -0.82 -14.69 1.38
C VAL A 128 -0.57 -15.06 2.85
N SER A 129 0.23 -16.09 3.07
CA SER A 129 0.66 -16.46 4.41
C SER A 129 1.65 -15.42 4.94
N LYS A 130 1.48 -15.05 6.21
CA LYS A 130 2.48 -14.20 6.89
C LYS A 130 3.82 -14.94 7.00
N PRO A 131 4.94 -14.21 6.97
CA PRO A 131 6.24 -14.82 7.26
C PRO A 131 6.28 -15.34 8.70
N ASN A 132 6.93 -16.48 8.90
CA ASN A 132 7.13 -17.01 10.24
C ASN A 132 8.33 -16.33 10.92
N ALA A 133 8.46 -16.54 12.24
CA ALA A 133 9.51 -15.90 13.04
C ALA A 133 10.94 -16.27 12.59
N GLN A 134 11.14 -17.48 12.04
CA GLN A 134 12.45 -17.89 11.52
C GLN A 134 12.82 -17.16 10.23
N GLU A 135 11.87 -16.98 9.32
CA GLU A 135 12.07 -16.21 8.08
C GLU A 135 12.42 -14.75 8.37
N VAL A 136 11.72 -14.15 9.35
CA VAL A 136 11.97 -12.76 9.77
C VAL A 136 13.37 -12.61 10.37
N LYS A 137 13.79 -13.53 11.26
CA LYS A 137 15.14 -13.55 11.83
C LYS A 137 16.22 -13.83 10.79
N LYS A 138 15.93 -14.74 9.86
CA LYS A 138 16.83 -15.05 8.74
C LYS A 138 17.07 -13.80 7.89
N TYR A 139 16.02 -13.06 7.55
CA TYR A 139 16.15 -11.81 6.78
C TYR A 139 17.04 -10.78 7.51
N TYR A 140 16.87 -10.62 8.83
CA TYR A 140 17.73 -9.76 9.64
C TYR A 140 19.20 -10.17 9.56
N ALA A 141 19.49 -11.46 9.68
CA ALA A 141 20.85 -11.98 9.65
C ALA A 141 21.51 -11.91 8.27
N GLU A 142 20.72 -12.09 7.20
CA GLU A 142 21.21 -12.05 5.81
C GLU A 142 21.44 -10.61 5.29
N HIS A 143 20.91 -9.60 6.01
CA HIS A 143 21.03 -8.19 5.59
C HIS A 143 21.70 -7.32 6.66
N PRO A 144 22.94 -7.66 7.12
CA PRO A 144 23.60 -6.92 8.20
C PRO A 144 23.78 -5.44 7.87
N ALA A 145 24.02 -5.09 6.59
CA ALA A 145 24.16 -3.72 6.12
C ALA A 145 22.89 -2.85 6.33
N LEU A 146 21.70 -3.47 6.43
CA LEU A 146 20.46 -2.77 6.75
C LEU A 146 20.21 -2.67 8.25
N PHE A 147 20.82 -3.53 9.06
CA PHE A 147 20.47 -3.69 10.47
C PHE A 147 21.69 -3.64 11.40
N SER A 148 22.32 -4.76 11.70
CA SER A 148 23.39 -4.86 12.69
C SER A 148 24.64 -4.05 12.34
N GLU A 149 24.93 -3.89 11.06
CA GLU A 149 26.07 -3.12 10.56
C GLU A 149 25.59 -1.89 9.77
N ARG A 150 24.36 -1.44 10.01
CA ARG A 150 23.77 -0.29 9.35
C ARG A 150 24.61 0.96 9.52
N ARG A 151 24.81 1.68 8.40
CA ARG A 151 25.53 2.94 8.34
C ARG A 151 24.64 4.03 7.72
N ILE A 152 24.92 5.26 8.09
CA ILE A 152 24.45 6.47 7.39
C ILE A 152 25.65 6.99 6.61
N PHE A 153 25.48 7.15 5.31
CA PHE A 153 26.55 7.50 4.37
C PHE A 153 26.41 8.94 3.90
N ASN A 154 27.49 9.70 3.92
CA ASN A 154 27.63 10.91 3.14
C ASN A 154 28.26 10.53 1.81
N VAL A 155 27.46 10.52 0.76
CA VAL A 155 27.91 10.13 -0.59
C VAL A 155 28.08 11.34 -1.48
N GLN A 156 29.06 11.28 -2.35
CA GLN A 156 29.26 12.19 -3.47
C GLN A 156 29.05 11.37 -4.75
N GLU A 157 28.22 11.84 -5.65
CA GLU A 157 27.85 11.12 -6.86
C GLU A 157 28.13 11.96 -8.10
N ILE A 158 28.62 11.34 -9.16
CA ILE A 158 28.68 11.88 -10.51
C ILE A 158 27.95 10.90 -11.43
N VAL A 159 26.96 11.38 -12.14
CA VAL A 159 26.17 10.61 -13.10
C VAL A 159 26.41 11.16 -14.49
N THR A 160 26.80 10.30 -15.42
CA THR A 160 27.05 10.67 -16.82
C THR A 160 26.37 9.67 -17.76
N PRO A 161 25.90 10.07 -18.94
CA PRO A 161 25.45 9.13 -19.97
C PRO A 161 26.57 8.17 -20.38
N THR A 162 26.19 6.94 -20.72
CA THR A 162 27.14 5.94 -21.23
C THR A 162 27.70 6.39 -22.59
N ALA A 163 29.02 6.30 -22.74
CA ALA A 163 29.73 6.55 -24.02
C ALA A 163 30.82 5.52 -24.21
N PRO A 164 31.18 5.21 -25.45
CA PRO A 164 32.27 4.23 -25.77
C PRO A 164 33.57 4.57 -25.05
N GLY A 165 34.16 3.59 -24.33
CA GLY A 165 35.42 3.71 -23.61
C GLY A 165 35.40 4.62 -22.35
N LEU A 166 34.29 5.29 -22.04
CA LEU A 166 34.18 6.17 -20.91
C LEU A 166 34.23 5.40 -19.57
N ALA A 167 33.55 4.25 -19.52
CA ALA A 167 33.50 3.42 -18.31
C ALA A 167 34.89 2.93 -17.89
N ASP A 168 35.72 2.52 -18.84
CA ASP A 168 37.07 2.03 -18.56
C ASP A 168 38.00 3.12 -18.05
N GLN A 169 37.88 4.35 -18.58
CA GLN A 169 38.66 5.49 -18.14
C GLN A 169 38.24 5.92 -16.71
N LEU A 170 36.93 5.97 -16.45
CA LEU A 170 36.42 6.27 -15.11
C LEU A 170 36.80 5.17 -14.10
N ARG A 171 36.76 3.88 -14.53
CA ARG A 171 37.16 2.77 -13.68
C ARG A 171 38.66 2.85 -13.31
N ALA A 172 39.51 3.24 -14.24
CA ALA A 172 40.93 3.46 -13.97
C ALA A 172 41.16 4.60 -12.98
N MET A 173 40.39 5.70 -13.09
CA MET A 173 40.49 6.82 -12.15
C MET A 173 39.99 6.43 -10.74
N VAL A 174 38.90 5.68 -10.65
CA VAL A 174 38.36 5.15 -9.38
C VAL A 174 39.36 4.18 -8.74
N ALA A 175 39.95 3.26 -9.53
CA ALA A 175 40.95 2.33 -9.03
C ALA A 175 42.26 3.02 -8.58
N ALA A 176 42.60 4.17 -9.19
CA ALA A 176 43.71 5.02 -8.77
C ALA A 176 43.38 5.89 -7.54
N GLY A 177 42.20 5.78 -6.98
CA GLY A 177 41.76 6.56 -5.80
C GLY A 177 41.59 8.06 -6.06
N LYS A 178 41.39 8.46 -7.33
CA LYS A 178 41.23 9.88 -7.68
C LYS A 178 40.08 10.54 -6.93
N PRO A 179 40.27 11.72 -6.35
CA PRO A 179 39.20 12.50 -5.76
C PRO A 179 38.08 12.78 -6.76
N ILE A 180 36.84 12.83 -6.29
CA ILE A 180 35.66 13.01 -7.16
C ILE A 180 35.71 14.34 -7.93
N VAL A 181 36.36 15.37 -7.37
CA VAL A 181 36.60 16.67 -8.02
C VAL A 181 37.53 16.52 -9.23
N GLU A 182 38.57 15.66 -9.15
CA GLU A 182 39.43 15.37 -10.30
C GLU A 182 38.65 14.64 -11.40
N VAL A 183 37.78 13.71 -11.04
CA VAL A 183 36.88 13.03 -11.98
C VAL A 183 35.98 14.05 -12.69
N ALA A 184 35.36 14.96 -11.94
CA ALA A 184 34.51 16.02 -12.49
C ALA A 184 35.29 16.95 -13.43
N ASN A 185 36.49 17.37 -13.06
CA ASN A 185 37.33 18.24 -13.86
C ASN A 185 37.80 17.52 -15.15
N TRP A 186 38.10 16.25 -15.05
CA TRP A 186 38.47 15.42 -16.22
C TRP A 186 37.28 15.29 -17.19
N LEU A 187 36.06 15.00 -16.70
CA LEU A 187 34.88 14.95 -17.55
C LEU A 187 34.62 16.28 -18.26
N LYS A 188 34.75 17.41 -17.54
CA LYS A 188 34.66 18.76 -18.13
C LYS A 188 35.69 18.98 -19.23
N SER A 189 36.94 18.56 -19.00
CA SER A 189 38.03 18.70 -20.01
C SER A 189 37.78 17.90 -21.27
N LYS A 190 37.00 16.81 -21.15
CA LYS A 190 36.59 15.95 -22.28
C LYS A 190 35.28 16.38 -22.93
N GLY A 191 34.65 17.45 -22.44
CA GLY A 191 33.35 17.91 -22.93
C GLY A 191 32.18 16.95 -22.61
N VAL A 192 32.37 16.02 -21.67
CA VAL A 192 31.34 15.05 -21.26
C VAL A 192 30.38 15.71 -20.29
N LYS A 193 29.07 15.67 -20.61
CA LYS A 193 28.03 16.15 -19.71
C LYS A 193 27.87 15.21 -18.53
N PHE A 194 27.71 15.77 -17.34
CA PHE A 194 27.42 15.01 -16.13
C PHE A 194 26.63 15.84 -15.14
N ASP A 195 25.89 15.18 -14.29
CA ASP A 195 25.30 15.74 -13.09
C ASP A 195 26.08 15.24 -11.87
N GLY A 196 26.20 16.06 -10.84
CA GLY A 196 26.93 15.69 -9.62
C GLY A 196 26.32 16.33 -8.40
N GLY A 197 26.48 15.67 -7.26
CA GLY A 197 25.97 16.16 -5.99
C GLY A 197 26.50 15.38 -4.80
N SER A 198 26.13 15.87 -3.61
CA SER A 198 26.38 15.20 -2.33
C SER A 198 25.05 15.00 -1.63
N ALA A 199 24.90 13.85 -0.98
CA ALA A 199 23.70 13.53 -0.21
C ALA A 199 24.06 12.68 1.01
N THR A 200 23.31 12.87 2.09
CA THR A 200 23.31 11.95 3.22
C THR A 200 22.24 10.90 2.99
N ARG A 201 22.61 9.62 2.96
CA ARG A 201 21.71 8.49 2.75
C ARG A 201 21.87 7.47 3.85
N ALA A 202 20.77 7.08 4.47
CA ALA A 202 20.72 5.91 5.32
C ALA A 202 20.77 4.62 4.44
N ALA A 203 21.24 3.52 5.00
CA ALA A 203 21.41 2.27 4.26
C ALA A 203 20.12 1.84 3.52
N GLU A 204 18.96 2.00 4.14
CA GLU A 204 17.65 1.67 3.56
C GLU A 204 17.19 2.58 2.41
N GLN A 205 17.86 3.70 2.20
CA GLN A 205 17.63 4.62 1.06
C GLN A 205 18.48 4.28 -0.17
N ILE A 206 19.39 3.32 -0.03
CA ILE A 206 20.24 2.82 -1.10
C ILE A 206 19.58 1.55 -1.68
N PRO A 207 19.41 1.43 -3.00
CA PRO A 207 18.91 0.20 -3.61
C PRO A 207 19.66 -1.03 -3.11
N LEU A 208 18.96 -2.07 -2.74
CA LEU A 208 19.52 -3.25 -2.06
C LEU A 208 20.64 -3.91 -2.88
N GLU A 209 20.50 -3.95 -4.21
CA GLU A 209 21.50 -4.51 -5.13
C GLU A 209 22.84 -3.74 -5.09
N ARG A 210 22.80 -2.45 -4.72
CA ARG A 210 23.98 -1.57 -4.64
C ARG A 210 24.50 -1.43 -3.22
N LEU A 211 23.63 -1.66 -2.21
CA LEU A 211 23.98 -1.46 -0.81
C LEU A 211 25.20 -2.29 -0.39
N ALA A 212 25.25 -3.56 -0.77
CA ALA A 212 26.38 -4.42 -0.41
C ALA A 212 27.72 -3.87 -0.94
N GLN A 213 27.74 -3.33 -2.16
CA GLN A 213 28.93 -2.76 -2.80
C GLN A 213 29.33 -1.44 -2.12
N ILE A 214 28.37 -0.57 -1.80
CA ILE A 214 28.62 0.72 -1.11
C ILE A 214 29.02 0.49 0.34
N HIS A 215 28.40 -0.49 1.01
CA HIS A 215 28.71 -0.83 2.39
C HIS A 215 30.13 -1.37 2.57
N ALA A 216 30.67 -2.08 1.56
CA ALA A 216 32.06 -2.57 1.57
C ALA A 216 33.10 -1.45 1.45
N LEU A 217 32.71 -0.25 1.01
CA LEU A 217 33.63 0.88 0.89
C LEU A 217 33.97 1.47 2.26
N LYS A 218 35.24 1.84 2.41
CA LYS A 218 35.71 2.68 3.50
C LYS A 218 35.49 4.16 3.15
N ASP A 219 35.48 5.00 4.15
CA ASP A 219 35.42 6.45 3.97
C ASP A 219 36.56 6.90 3.06
N GLY A 220 36.26 7.76 2.09
CA GLY A 220 37.16 8.20 1.05
C GLY A 220 37.23 7.33 -0.18
N GLN A 221 36.70 6.11 -0.18
CA GLN A 221 36.72 5.21 -1.35
C GLN A 221 35.57 5.49 -2.32
N SER A 222 35.80 5.13 -3.56
CA SER A 222 34.83 5.29 -4.65
C SER A 222 34.56 3.97 -5.34
N ILE A 223 33.38 3.86 -5.97
CA ILE A 223 33.00 2.75 -6.85
C ILE A 223 32.38 3.30 -8.13
N LEU A 224 32.53 2.55 -9.22
CA LEU A 224 31.83 2.77 -10.49
C LEU A 224 30.64 1.83 -10.58
N LEU A 225 29.45 2.38 -10.81
CA LEU A 225 28.21 1.66 -11.03
C LEU A 225 27.77 1.91 -12.48
N GLU A 226 27.56 0.84 -13.23
CA GLU A 226 27.15 0.91 -14.63
C GLU A 226 25.69 0.49 -14.80
N SER A 227 24.99 1.18 -15.68
CA SER A 227 23.69 0.80 -16.18
C SER A 227 23.68 0.93 -17.72
N PRO A 228 22.66 0.42 -18.43
CA PRO A 228 22.61 0.53 -19.89
C PRO A 228 22.67 1.95 -20.43
N GLN A 229 22.24 2.94 -19.64
CA GLN A 229 22.11 4.33 -20.08
C GLN A 229 23.06 5.30 -19.35
N THR A 230 23.56 4.93 -18.17
CA THR A 230 24.33 5.84 -17.32
C THR A 230 25.49 5.13 -16.63
N ILE A 231 26.55 5.88 -16.38
CA ILE A 231 27.65 5.51 -15.52
C ILE A 231 27.62 6.42 -14.30
N THR A 232 27.66 5.83 -13.11
CA THR A 232 27.64 6.59 -11.85
C THR A 232 28.94 6.31 -11.08
N VAL A 233 29.70 7.34 -10.76
CA VAL A 233 30.80 7.28 -9.79
C VAL A 233 30.25 7.68 -8.44
N VAL A 234 30.29 6.77 -7.48
CA VAL A 234 29.85 7.03 -6.09
C VAL A 234 31.08 7.00 -5.18
N ARG A 235 31.26 8.05 -4.40
CA ARG A 235 32.28 8.14 -3.35
C ARG A 235 31.62 8.21 -1.98
N VAL A 236 32.02 7.36 -1.06
CA VAL A 236 31.67 7.51 0.36
C VAL A 236 32.62 8.55 0.96
N ALA A 237 32.15 9.77 1.13
CA ALA A 237 32.95 10.84 1.74
C ALA A 237 33.20 10.58 3.22
N SER A 238 32.16 10.17 3.93
CA SER A 238 32.21 9.74 5.33
C SER A 238 30.99 8.85 5.62
N SER A 239 31.07 8.09 6.72
CA SER A 239 29.94 7.30 7.17
C SER A 239 29.89 7.22 8.69
N GLN A 240 28.69 7.03 9.22
CA GLN A 240 28.43 6.88 10.65
C GLN A 240 27.73 5.54 10.89
N SER A 241 28.26 4.74 11.83
CA SER A 241 27.59 3.52 12.29
C SER A 241 26.30 3.90 13.03
N SER A 242 25.22 3.22 12.68
CA SER A 242 23.89 3.46 13.24
C SER A 242 23.07 2.16 13.22
N PRO A 243 23.51 1.14 13.98
CA PRO A 243 22.88 -0.18 13.97
C PRO A 243 21.45 -0.14 14.47
N VAL A 244 20.62 -1.02 13.96
CA VAL A 244 19.24 -1.28 14.42
C VAL A 244 19.23 -2.62 15.15
N ALA A 245 18.85 -2.60 16.41
CA ALA A 245 18.73 -3.81 17.21
C ALA A 245 17.66 -4.77 16.62
N GLU A 246 17.90 -6.07 16.72
CA GLU A 246 17.02 -7.11 16.20
C GLU A 246 15.57 -6.91 16.65
N ALA A 247 15.33 -6.74 17.96
CA ALA A 247 13.99 -6.55 18.50
C ALA A 247 13.21 -5.38 17.87
N ALA A 248 13.91 -4.31 17.47
CA ALA A 248 13.30 -3.16 16.80
C ALA A 248 13.09 -3.39 15.30
N ALA A 249 13.89 -4.26 14.67
CA ALA A 249 13.83 -4.57 13.26
C ALA A 249 12.73 -5.59 12.91
N LEU A 250 12.54 -6.64 13.75
CA LEU A 250 11.67 -7.78 13.44
C LEU A 250 10.24 -7.39 13.01
N PRO A 251 9.52 -6.47 13.67
CA PRO A 251 8.16 -6.10 13.24
C PRO A 251 8.13 -5.43 11.86
N ARG A 252 9.17 -4.64 11.54
CA ARG A 252 9.29 -3.97 10.24
C ARG A 252 9.64 -4.95 9.13
N ILE A 253 10.48 -5.93 9.42
CA ILE A 253 10.84 -7.01 8.50
C ILE A 253 9.60 -7.87 8.21
N GLU A 254 8.83 -8.23 9.23
CA GLU A 254 7.57 -8.98 9.05
C GLU A 254 6.62 -8.24 8.10
N GLN A 255 6.43 -6.95 8.33
CA GLN A 255 5.59 -6.11 7.47
C GLN A 255 6.13 -6.04 6.04
N PHE A 256 7.43 -5.84 5.88
CA PHE A 256 8.09 -5.79 4.57
C PHE A 256 7.91 -7.10 3.80
N LEU A 257 8.22 -8.24 4.42
CA LEU A 257 8.09 -9.56 3.79
C LEU A 257 6.63 -9.89 3.46
N THR A 258 5.68 -9.47 4.32
CA THR A 258 4.24 -9.61 4.05
C THR A 258 3.85 -8.82 2.81
N ASN A 259 4.26 -7.56 2.72
CA ASN A 259 3.96 -6.69 1.57
C ASN A 259 4.62 -7.21 0.28
N GLN A 260 5.85 -7.70 0.37
CA GLN A 260 6.55 -8.31 -0.76
C GLN A 260 5.79 -9.52 -1.29
N ARG A 261 5.41 -10.46 -0.41
CA ARG A 261 4.61 -11.64 -0.79
C ARG A 261 3.27 -11.26 -1.42
N ALA A 262 2.60 -10.27 -0.86
CA ALA A 262 1.33 -9.77 -1.40
C ALA A 262 1.51 -9.21 -2.82
N SER A 263 2.54 -8.41 -3.05
CA SER A 263 2.88 -7.85 -4.37
C SER A 263 3.23 -8.94 -5.38
N GLU A 264 4.07 -9.91 -4.99
CA GLU A 264 4.45 -11.05 -5.82
C GLU A 264 3.25 -11.93 -6.18
N ALA A 265 2.35 -12.20 -5.20
CA ALA A 265 1.13 -12.96 -5.43
C ALA A 265 0.21 -12.28 -6.44
N VAL A 266 -0.01 -10.97 -6.31
CA VAL A 266 -0.80 -10.18 -7.27
C VAL A 266 -0.16 -10.23 -8.66
N THR A 267 1.14 -9.97 -8.76
CA THR A 267 1.88 -9.98 -10.03
C THR A 267 1.78 -11.34 -10.71
N THR A 268 2.01 -12.42 -9.96
CA THR A 268 1.94 -13.79 -10.46
C THR A 268 0.53 -14.16 -10.90
N ASN A 269 -0.47 -13.80 -10.10
CA ASN A 269 -1.86 -14.06 -10.43
C ASN A 269 -2.29 -13.34 -11.72
N ILE A 270 -1.95 -12.05 -11.87
CA ILE A 270 -2.24 -11.31 -13.10
C ILE A 270 -1.54 -11.91 -14.31
N LYS A 271 -0.28 -12.38 -14.16
CA LYS A 271 0.43 -13.10 -15.23
C LYS A 271 -0.31 -14.39 -15.63
N GLN A 272 -0.80 -15.16 -14.67
CA GLN A 272 -1.58 -16.37 -14.91
C GLN A 272 -2.90 -16.06 -15.62
N LEU A 273 -3.65 -15.06 -15.16
CA LEU A 273 -4.88 -14.61 -15.82
C LEU A 273 -4.64 -14.17 -17.26
N ARG A 274 -3.55 -13.42 -17.51
CA ARG A 274 -3.17 -13.02 -18.87
C ARG A 274 -2.80 -14.20 -19.76
N ALA A 275 -2.11 -15.20 -19.21
CA ALA A 275 -1.74 -16.40 -19.95
C ALA A 275 -2.96 -17.27 -20.31
N ALA A 276 -3.97 -17.32 -19.44
CA ALA A 276 -5.21 -18.05 -19.67
C ALA A 276 -6.21 -17.31 -20.56
N ALA A 277 -6.11 -15.99 -20.67
CA ALA A 277 -7.04 -15.17 -21.46
C ALA A 277 -6.65 -15.11 -22.93
N LYS A 278 -7.65 -15.20 -23.82
CA LYS A 278 -7.47 -14.91 -25.25
C LYS A 278 -7.43 -13.40 -25.44
N ILE A 279 -6.22 -12.83 -25.54
CA ILE A 279 -6.01 -11.39 -25.74
C ILE A 279 -5.69 -11.13 -27.20
N THR A 280 -6.50 -10.35 -27.89
CA THR A 280 -6.27 -9.95 -29.28
C THR A 280 -6.06 -8.43 -29.31
N TYR A 281 -4.92 -8.00 -29.83
CA TYR A 281 -4.62 -6.58 -30.02
C TYR A 281 -5.13 -6.15 -31.41
N MET A 282 -5.70 -4.94 -31.51
CA MET A 282 -6.30 -4.41 -32.73
C MET A 282 -5.77 -3.01 -33.05
N GLY A 283 -5.90 -2.62 -34.32
CA GLY A 283 -5.50 -1.29 -34.80
C GLY A 283 -3.99 -1.05 -34.60
N GLU A 284 -3.65 0.13 -34.18
CA GLU A 284 -2.27 0.56 -33.91
C GLU A 284 -1.60 -0.21 -32.73
N PHE A 285 -2.40 -0.92 -31.92
CA PHE A 285 -1.88 -1.72 -30.81
C PHE A 285 -1.50 -3.16 -31.20
N VAL A 286 -1.67 -3.54 -32.46
CA VAL A 286 -1.19 -4.82 -32.99
C VAL A 286 0.34 -4.80 -32.96
N LYS A 287 0.95 -5.62 -32.08
CA LYS A 287 2.41 -5.72 -31.99
C LYS A 287 2.97 -6.24 -33.32
N THR A 288 3.56 -5.36 -34.12
CA THR A 288 4.41 -5.74 -35.25
C THR A 288 5.66 -6.39 -34.66
N GLY A 289 5.69 -7.74 -34.66
CA GLY A 289 6.86 -8.59 -34.47
C GLY A 289 7.98 -8.08 -33.55
N GLY A 290 7.72 -7.93 -32.27
CA GLY A 290 8.73 -7.66 -31.26
C GLY A 290 8.47 -8.51 -30.01
N THR A 291 9.49 -9.21 -29.57
CA THR A 291 9.53 -9.97 -28.31
C THR A 291 8.87 -9.15 -27.21
N ALA A 292 7.91 -9.73 -26.52
CA ALA A 292 7.20 -9.08 -25.42
C ALA A 292 8.21 -8.61 -24.36
N THR A 293 8.60 -7.35 -24.43
CA THR A 293 9.24 -6.69 -23.31
C THR A 293 8.18 -6.66 -22.19
N ALA A 294 8.46 -7.31 -21.08
CA ALA A 294 7.63 -7.25 -19.90
C ALA A 294 7.29 -5.76 -19.62
N PRO A 295 6.06 -5.44 -19.23
CA PRO A 295 5.77 -4.08 -18.78
C PRO A 295 6.80 -3.71 -17.73
N PRO A 296 7.27 -2.45 -17.69
CA PRO A 296 8.20 -2.03 -16.65
C PRO A 296 7.59 -2.47 -15.32
N ALA A 297 8.40 -3.19 -14.54
CA ALA A 297 8.01 -3.54 -13.19
C ALA A 297 7.54 -2.23 -12.55
N VAL A 298 6.31 -2.21 -12.04
CA VAL A 298 5.87 -1.14 -11.16
C VAL A 298 6.90 -1.16 -10.04
N VAL A 299 7.84 -0.22 -10.12
CA VAL A 299 8.78 0.03 -9.03
C VAL A 299 7.85 0.36 -7.86
N PRO A 300 7.85 -0.43 -6.77
CA PRO A 300 7.09 -0.05 -5.61
C PRO A 300 7.53 1.37 -5.27
N GLU A 301 6.56 2.29 -5.17
CA GLU A 301 6.84 3.62 -4.65
C GLU A 301 7.73 3.46 -3.42
N PRO A 302 8.79 4.27 -3.28
CA PRO A 302 9.67 4.17 -2.14
C PRO A 302 8.78 4.22 -0.90
N VAL A 303 8.84 3.15 -0.09
CA VAL A 303 8.19 3.10 1.23
C VAL A 303 8.42 4.45 1.90
N PRO A 304 7.39 5.09 2.47
CA PRO A 304 7.53 6.40 3.06
C PRO A 304 8.74 6.38 3.98
N SER A 305 9.72 7.21 3.65
CA SER A 305 10.88 7.46 4.48
C SER A 305 10.37 7.76 5.88
N PHE A 306 10.70 6.91 6.85
CA PHE A 306 10.54 7.25 8.25
C PHE A 306 11.61 8.31 8.58
N ALA A 307 11.39 9.53 8.05
CA ALA A 307 12.04 10.69 8.58
C ALA A 307 11.64 10.76 10.05
N ALA A 308 12.62 10.67 10.93
CA ALA A 308 12.45 11.18 12.28
C ALA A 308 11.91 12.61 12.16
N PRO A 309 10.96 13.04 13.01
CA PRO A 309 10.44 14.39 12.93
C PRO A 309 11.61 15.37 12.94
N ASP A 310 11.65 16.21 11.92
CA ASP A 310 12.64 17.27 11.76
C ASP A 310 12.51 18.26 12.93
N ASN A 311 13.18 17.97 14.03
CA ASN A 311 13.31 18.91 15.14
C ASN A 311 14.26 20.09 14.81
N ALA A 312 14.92 20.07 13.65
CA ALA A 312 15.81 21.15 13.23
C ALA A 312 15.04 22.45 12.87
N SER A 313 13.88 22.32 12.19
CA SER A 313 13.10 23.51 11.79
C SER A 313 12.32 24.15 12.95
N ALA A 314 12.09 23.44 14.05
CA ALA A 314 11.46 24.00 15.25
C ALA A 314 12.43 24.83 16.09
N ILE A 315 13.73 24.51 16.07
CA ILE A 315 14.76 25.24 16.79
C ILE A 315 15.09 26.57 16.09
N GLU A 316 15.09 26.60 14.76
CA GLU A 316 15.41 27.82 14.01
C GLU A 316 14.30 28.89 14.10
N LYS A 317 13.03 28.47 14.21
CA LYS A 317 11.90 29.39 14.45
C LYS A 317 11.81 29.93 15.89
N GLY A 318 12.36 29.19 16.86
CA GLY A 318 12.40 29.61 18.27
C GLY A 318 13.44 30.69 18.57
N VAL A 319 14.48 30.82 17.77
CA VAL A 319 15.56 31.79 17.99
C VAL A 319 15.29 33.14 17.30
N ALA A 320 14.44 33.19 16.30
CA ALA A 320 14.10 34.44 15.59
C ALA A 320 13.11 35.36 16.36
N GLY A 321 12.53 34.90 17.47
CA GLY A 321 11.57 35.64 18.30
C GLY A 321 12.14 36.36 19.53
N LEU A 322 13.44 36.33 19.73
CA LEU A 322 14.13 37.00 20.86
C LEU A 322 15.12 38.08 20.35
N LYS A 323 14.55 39.13 19.78
CA LYS A 323 15.20 40.45 19.67
C LYS A 323 14.15 41.53 19.87
#